data_898d3bfcf9b26698833ef5b887f4dd4c
#
_entry.id   898d3bfcf9b26698833ef5b887f4dd4c
#
_cell.length_a   1.000
_cell.length_b   1.000
_cell.length_c   1.000
_cell.angle_alpha   90.00
_cell.angle_beta   90.00
_cell.angle_gamma   90.00
#
_symmetry.space_group_name_H-M   'P 1'
#
loop_
_entity.id
_entity.type
_entity.pdbx_description
1 polymer ?
#
loop_
_entity_poly.entity_id
_entity_poly.type
_entity_poly.pdbx_seq_one_letter_code
_entity_poly.pdbx_strand_id
1 'polypeptide(L)'
;MRSTLFLISLATCISCSRINTPAVFYDDCSGSNLSLSEAIVVSDTLGYFSYKMPDSSWLPQRYLGENTTGLTIGDISSQGHWFFFNASHSFYSGEWNWEVEQKNVENDFNVIETGNISLLGQERPYNIVHFHVDSPQTISFYVTVLDTVKKSNYTLNLTTDYDEDYKSRICEMKPLLESFRILD
;
A
#
# COMPACT_ATOMS: atom_id res chain seq x y z
N MET A 1 28.94 68.85 13.12
CA MET A 1 28.03 67.77 13.52
C MET A 1 27.75 66.91 12.26
N ARG A 2 28.35 65.74 12.17
CA ARG A 2 28.14 64.75 11.05
C ARG A 2 27.40 63.55 11.64
N SER A 3 26.14 63.37 11.25
CA SER A 3 25.33 62.21 11.60
C SER A 3 25.62 61.07 10.62
N THR A 4 26.18 60.00 11.16
CA THR A 4 26.43 58.78 10.40
C THR A 4 25.18 57.86 10.56
N LEU A 5 24.44 57.68 9.46
CA LEU A 5 23.35 56.71 9.39
C LEU A 5 23.97 55.29 9.25
N PHE A 6 23.72 54.43 10.23
CA PHE A 6 24.00 52.99 10.15
C PHE A 6 22.81 52.28 9.46
N LEU A 7 23.03 51.84 8.24
CA LEU A 7 22.10 50.93 7.55
C LEU A 7 22.35 49.51 8.06
N ILE A 8 21.45 48.98 8.88
CA ILE A 8 21.43 47.57 9.27
C ILE A 8 20.74 46.82 8.16
N SER A 9 21.54 46.10 7.37
CA SER A 9 21.05 45.14 6.37
C SER A 9 20.60 43.85 7.08
N LEU A 10 19.26 43.69 7.19
CA LEU A 10 18.66 42.42 7.66
C LEU A 10 18.73 41.40 6.52
N ALA A 11 19.76 40.56 6.54
CA ALA A 11 19.81 39.38 5.69
C ALA A 11 18.84 38.32 6.29
N THR A 12 17.62 38.29 5.79
CA THR A 12 16.71 37.17 6.04
C THR A 12 17.24 35.93 5.33
N CYS A 13 17.91 35.05 6.08
CA CYS A 13 18.16 33.70 5.67
C CYS A 13 16.81 32.99 5.53
N ILE A 14 16.29 32.95 4.31
CA ILE A 14 15.24 32.02 3.96
C ILE A 14 15.89 30.64 3.96
N SER A 15 15.83 30.00 5.13
CA SER A 15 16.09 28.57 5.25
C SER A 15 15.02 27.85 4.42
N CYS A 16 15.35 27.57 3.15
CA CYS A 16 14.64 26.55 2.39
C CYS A 16 14.81 25.23 3.13
N SER A 17 13.93 24.96 4.07
CA SER A 17 13.68 23.58 4.47
C SER A 17 13.26 22.83 3.20
N ARG A 18 14.19 22.10 2.60
CA ARG A 18 13.81 21.06 1.64
C ARG A 18 12.84 20.17 2.40
N ILE A 19 11.57 20.28 2.07
CA ILE A 19 10.60 19.25 2.35
C ILE A 19 11.18 18.06 1.61
N ASN A 20 11.84 17.13 2.35
CA ASN A 20 12.16 15.82 1.83
C ASN A 20 10.80 15.18 1.57
N THR A 21 10.29 15.34 0.36
CA THR A 21 9.25 14.42 -0.14
C THR A 21 9.89 13.05 -0.03
N PRO A 22 9.33 12.13 0.77
CA PRO A 22 9.84 10.77 0.83
C PRO A 22 9.92 10.27 -0.61
N ALA A 23 11.05 9.71 -1.00
CA ALA A 23 11.18 9.05 -2.28
C ALA A 23 10.03 8.04 -2.35
N VAL A 24 9.15 8.20 -3.33
CA VAL A 24 7.98 7.34 -3.48
C VAL A 24 8.50 6.03 -4.05
N PHE A 25 8.91 5.14 -3.14
CA PHE A 25 9.48 3.83 -3.45
C PHE A 25 8.70 3.10 -4.56
N TYR A 26 7.37 3.18 -4.52
CA TYR A 26 6.51 2.50 -5.48
C TYR A 26 6.58 3.08 -6.90
N ASP A 27 6.82 4.37 -7.05
CA ASP A 27 6.95 5.02 -8.37
C ASP A 27 8.28 4.65 -9.05
N ASP A 28 9.30 4.33 -8.26
CA ASP A 28 10.60 3.87 -8.74
C ASP A 28 10.61 2.40 -9.15
N CYS A 29 9.49 1.67 -8.95
CA CYS A 29 9.33 0.29 -9.39
C CYS A 29 9.36 0.20 -10.93
N SER A 30 10.53 0.06 -11.48
CA SER A 30 10.75 -0.20 -12.92
C SER A 30 11.03 -1.69 -13.13
N GLY A 31 10.23 -2.33 -13.97
CA GLY A 31 10.54 -3.67 -14.48
C GLY A 31 9.95 -4.84 -13.67
N SER A 32 8.64 -4.82 -13.40
CA SER A 32 7.97 -6.05 -12.95
C SER A 32 8.07 -7.14 -14.02
N ASN A 33 8.54 -8.32 -13.61
CA ASN A 33 8.55 -9.54 -14.46
C ASN A 33 7.21 -10.28 -14.42
N LEU A 34 6.29 -9.90 -13.52
CA LEU A 34 4.99 -10.54 -13.40
C LEU A 34 4.10 -10.15 -14.57
N SER A 35 3.84 -11.11 -15.46
CA SER A 35 2.94 -10.91 -16.60
C SER A 35 1.50 -11.23 -16.22
N LEU A 36 0.59 -10.32 -16.56
CA LEU A 36 -0.85 -10.52 -16.45
C LEU A 36 -1.55 -10.68 -17.82
N SER A 37 -0.80 -11.08 -18.88
CA SER A 37 -1.33 -11.23 -20.23
C SER A 37 -2.37 -12.36 -20.36
N GLU A 38 -2.19 -13.44 -19.60
CA GLU A 38 -3.09 -14.59 -19.55
C GLU A 38 -3.83 -14.71 -18.21
N ALA A 39 -3.88 -13.61 -17.45
CA ALA A 39 -4.40 -13.59 -16.10
C ALA A 39 -5.90 -13.90 -16.04
N ILE A 40 -6.27 -14.58 -14.96
CA ILE A 40 -7.66 -14.91 -14.64
C ILE A 40 -8.22 -13.80 -13.74
N VAL A 41 -9.38 -13.25 -14.08
CA VAL A 41 -10.08 -12.31 -13.19
C VAL A 41 -10.74 -13.10 -12.07
N VAL A 42 -10.43 -12.73 -10.83
CA VAL A 42 -11.03 -13.31 -9.63
C VAL A 42 -11.73 -12.22 -8.83
N SER A 43 -12.86 -12.57 -8.20
CA SER A 43 -13.65 -11.65 -7.37
C SER A 43 -13.82 -12.20 -5.97
N ASP A 44 -14.05 -11.31 -5.01
CA ASP A 44 -14.50 -11.71 -3.67
C ASP A 44 -15.88 -12.40 -3.72
N THR A 45 -16.31 -12.97 -2.59
CA THR A 45 -17.56 -13.76 -2.52
C THR A 45 -18.81 -12.92 -2.81
N LEU A 46 -18.81 -11.64 -2.45
CA LEU A 46 -19.96 -10.75 -2.56
C LEU A 46 -19.92 -9.83 -3.79
N GLY A 47 -18.82 -9.86 -4.55
CA GLY A 47 -18.67 -9.08 -5.78
C GLY A 47 -18.41 -7.59 -5.54
N TYR A 48 -17.81 -7.21 -4.42
CA TYR A 48 -17.43 -5.82 -4.17
C TYR A 48 -16.19 -5.38 -4.92
N PHE A 49 -15.30 -6.34 -5.19
CA PHE A 49 -14.06 -6.07 -5.91
C PHE A 49 -13.56 -7.28 -6.70
N SER A 50 -12.65 -7.00 -7.61
CA SER A 50 -11.93 -8.02 -8.37
C SER A 50 -10.48 -7.59 -8.61
N TYR A 51 -9.64 -8.55 -8.94
CA TYR A 51 -8.30 -8.32 -9.47
C TYR A 51 -7.85 -9.50 -10.34
N LYS A 52 -6.69 -9.35 -10.97
CA LYS A 52 -6.14 -10.39 -11.85
C LYS A 52 -5.23 -11.31 -11.06
N MET A 53 -5.44 -12.61 -11.23
CA MET A 53 -4.58 -13.68 -10.76
C MET A 53 -3.69 -14.11 -11.94
N PRO A 54 -2.36 -14.18 -11.81
CA PRO A 54 -1.46 -14.42 -12.94
C PRO A 54 -1.77 -15.67 -13.73
N ASP A 55 -1.98 -16.78 -13.02
CA ASP A 55 -2.34 -18.08 -13.59
C ASP A 55 -2.98 -19.00 -12.54
N SER A 56 -3.25 -20.25 -12.89
CA SER A 56 -3.93 -21.22 -12.03
C SER A 56 -3.08 -21.78 -10.87
N SER A 57 -1.77 -21.52 -10.83
CA SER A 57 -0.91 -21.89 -9.70
C SER A 57 -1.16 -21.01 -8.47
N TRP A 58 -1.64 -19.79 -8.70
CA TRP A 58 -2.05 -18.85 -7.66
C TRP A 58 -3.44 -19.18 -7.14
N LEU A 59 -3.51 -19.99 -6.09
CA LEU A 59 -4.78 -20.51 -5.56
C LEU A 59 -5.59 -19.41 -4.86
N PRO A 60 -6.81 -19.08 -5.33
CA PRO A 60 -7.63 -18.07 -4.68
C PRO A 60 -8.31 -18.64 -3.43
N GLN A 61 -8.15 -17.96 -2.30
CA GLN A 61 -8.83 -18.25 -1.04
C GLN A 61 -9.78 -17.10 -0.70
N ARG A 62 -11.05 -17.40 -0.61
CA ARG A 62 -12.09 -16.43 -0.25
C ARG A 62 -12.49 -16.63 1.20
N TYR A 63 -12.73 -15.51 1.89
CA TYR A 63 -13.30 -15.53 3.22
C TYR A 63 -14.46 -14.55 3.33
N LEU A 64 -15.38 -14.86 4.21
CA LEU A 64 -16.56 -14.05 4.54
C LEU A 64 -16.69 -13.98 6.05
N GLY A 65 -16.52 -12.78 6.61
CA GLY A 65 -16.79 -12.46 8.00
C GLY A 65 -18.15 -11.78 8.15
N GLU A 66 -18.49 -11.39 9.36
CA GLU A 66 -19.77 -10.72 9.66
C GLU A 66 -19.93 -9.40 8.90
N ASN A 67 -18.88 -8.58 8.82
CA ASN A 67 -18.89 -7.27 8.15
C ASN A 67 -17.73 -7.12 7.15
N THR A 68 -17.07 -8.21 6.80
CA THR A 68 -15.86 -8.18 5.98
C THR A 68 -15.89 -9.33 4.99
N THR A 69 -15.54 -9.05 3.76
CA THR A 69 -15.23 -10.08 2.76
C THR A 69 -13.81 -9.89 2.25
N GLY A 70 -13.19 -10.97 1.82
CA GLY A 70 -11.84 -10.88 1.30
C GLY A 70 -11.49 -12.01 0.34
N LEU A 71 -10.41 -11.78 -0.37
CA LEU A 71 -9.85 -12.68 -1.35
C LEU A 71 -8.32 -12.61 -1.26
N THR A 72 -7.69 -13.73 -1.03
CA THR A 72 -6.23 -13.87 -1.04
C THR A 72 -5.83 -14.77 -2.21
N ILE A 73 -4.80 -14.38 -2.92
CA ILE A 73 -4.07 -15.26 -3.83
C ILE A 73 -2.62 -15.36 -3.35
N GLY A 74 -1.99 -16.48 -3.59
CA GLY A 74 -0.60 -16.66 -3.21
C GLY A 74 0.09 -17.71 -4.07
N ASP A 75 1.38 -17.53 -4.22
CA ASP A 75 2.28 -18.49 -4.84
C ASP A 75 3.53 -18.67 -3.97
N ILE A 76 4.03 -19.89 -3.96
CA ILE A 76 5.39 -20.17 -3.47
C ILE A 76 6.25 -20.22 -4.72
N SER A 77 6.98 -19.15 -4.97
CA SER A 77 7.79 -19.03 -6.17
C SER A 77 8.77 -20.21 -6.31
N SER A 78 9.18 -20.49 -7.54
CA SER A 78 10.22 -21.47 -7.88
C SER A 78 11.58 -21.16 -7.21
N GLN A 79 11.76 -19.96 -6.66
CA GLN A 79 12.96 -19.53 -5.91
C GLN A 79 12.82 -19.70 -4.39
N GLY A 80 11.70 -20.25 -3.91
CA GLY A 80 11.46 -20.50 -2.49
C GLY A 80 10.91 -19.30 -1.72
N HIS A 81 10.70 -18.15 -2.38
CA HIS A 81 10.01 -17.01 -1.81
C HIS A 81 8.51 -17.17 -1.98
N TRP A 82 7.75 -16.72 -1.00
CA TRP A 82 6.31 -16.73 -1.08
C TRP A 82 5.77 -15.31 -1.29
N PHE A 83 4.69 -15.24 -2.05
CA PHE A 83 3.99 -14.02 -2.36
C PHE A 83 2.53 -14.18 -2.01
N PHE A 84 1.97 -13.20 -1.32
CA PHE A 84 0.53 -13.11 -1.11
C PHE A 84 0.03 -11.74 -1.53
N PHE A 85 -1.03 -11.74 -2.30
CA PHE A 85 -1.85 -10.55 -2.50
C PHE A 85 -3.19 -10.79 -1.85
N ASN A 86 -3.53 -9.96 -0.89
CA ASN A 86 -4.82 -9.97 -0.21
C ASN A 86 -5.55 -8.66 -0.47
N ALA A 87 -6.82 -8.76 -0.81
CA ALA A 87 -7.74 -7.64 -0.79
C ALA A 87 -8.91 -7.95 0.11
N SER A 88 -9.31 -7.00 0.95
CA SER A 88 -10.49 -7.11 1.79
C SER A 88 -11.37 -5.87 1.67
N HIS A 89 -12.66 -6.07 1.90
CA HIS A 89 -13.67 -5.03 1.91
C HIS A 89 -14.41 -5.06 3.24
N SER A 90 -14.67 -3.87 3.79
CA SER A 90 -15.56 -3.69 4.94
C SER A 90 -16.33 -2.38 4.81
N PHE A 91 -17.49 -2.30 5.47
CA PHE A 91 -18.20 -1.05 5.64
C PHE A 91 -17.74 -0.34 6.89
N TYR A 92 -17.71 0.99 6.86
CA TYR A 92 -17.44 1.81 8.04
C TYR A 92 -18.62 2.73 8.36
N SER A 93 -18.77 3.07 9.63
CA SER A 93 -19.78 4.01 10.11
C SER A 93 -19.17 5.36 10.45
N GLY A 94 -19.94 6.44 10.27
CA GLY A 94 -19.48 7.78 10.58
C GLY A 94 -18.54 8.39 9.54
N GLU A 95 -17.62 9.21 10.00
CA GLU A 95 -16.56 9.81 9.18
C GLU A 95 -15.27 8.99 9.32
N TRP A 96 -14.59 8.77 8.20
CA TRP A 96 -13.29 8.11 8.22
C TRP A 96 -12.23 9.06 8.78
N ASN A 97 -11.44 8.57 9.72
CA ASN A 97 -10.37 9.35 10.34
C ASN A 97 -9.00 8.70 10.07
N TRP A 98 -8.23 9.30 9.18
CA TRP A 98 -6.91 8.81 8.79
C TRP A 98 -5.90 8.80 9.94
N GLU A 99 -5.98 9.74 10.90
CA GLU A 99 -5.06 9.76 12.05
C GLU A 99 -5.32 8.57 12.98
N VAL A 100 -6.60 8.19 13.13
CA VAL A 100 -6.98 7.01 13.91
C VAL A 100 -6.52 5.75 13.20
N GLU A 101 -6.73 5.66 11.89
CA GLU A 101 -6.29 4.51 11.10
C GLU A 101 -4.77 4.34 11.15
N GLN A 102 -4.01 5.41 10.96
CA GLN A 102 -2.56 5.37 11.05
C GLN A 102 -2.07 4.93 12.43
N LYS A 103 -2.70 5.40 13.51
CA LYS A 103 -2.38 4.94 14.87
C LYS A 103 -2.69 3.46 15.09
N ASN A 104 -3.77 2.95 14.51
CA ASN A 104 -4.08 1.53 14.58
C ASN A 104 -2.99 0.71 13.89
N VAL A 105 -2.57 1.12 12.69
CA VAL A 105 -1.47 0.47 11.96
C VAL A 105 -0.17 0.49 12.79
N GLU A 106 0.19 1.63 13.39
CA GLU A 106 1.39 1.79 14.22
C GLU A 106 1.33 0.98 15.54
N ASN A 107 0.13 0.74 16.09
CA ASN A 107 -0.04 -0.08 17.28
C ASN A 107 0.07 -1.57 16.97
N ASP A 108 -0.43 -1.99 15.81
CA ASP A 108 -0.51 -3.40 15.43
C ASP A 108 0.76 -3.89 14.72
N PHE A 109 1.51 -2.97 14.09
CA PHE A 109 2.66 -3.30 13.25
C PHE A 109 3.85 -2.37 13.52
N ASN A 110 5.04 -2.85 13.17
CA ASN A 110 6.22 -1.99 13.05
C ASN A 110 6.24 -1.32 11.66
N VAL A 111 5.86 -0.05 11.60
CA VAL A 111 5.86 0.73 10.35
C VAL A 111 7.29 1.09 9.97
N ILE A 112 7.75 0.63 8.80
CA ILE A 112 9.08 0.87 8.27
C ILE A 112 9.09 2.10 7.36
N GLU A 113 8.06 2.24 6.52
CA GLU A 113 7.94 3.32 5.54
C GLU A 113 6.48 3.69 5.32
N THR A 114 6.24 4.97 5.08
CA THR A 114 4.91 5.49 4.70
C THR A 114 5.04 6.38 3.48
N GLY A 115 4.00 6.46 2.66
CA GLY A 115 3.97 7.32 1.49
C GLY A 115 2.62 7.34 0.81
N ASN A 116 2.59 7.83 -0.42
CA ASN A 116 1.41 7.81 -1.26
C ASN A 116 1.70 7.14 -2.59
N ILE A 117 0.70 6.50 -3.17
CA ILE A 117 0.73 5.93 -4.51
C ILE A 117 -0.46 6.39 -5.32
N SER A 118 -0.31 6.44 -6.64
CA SER A 118 -1.45 6.63 -7.54
C SER A 118 -2.11 5.29 -7.81
N LEU A 119 -3.33 5.11 -7.30
CA LEU A 119 -4.12 3.90 -7.48
C LEU A 119 -5.59 4.26 -7.78
N LEU A 120 -6.19 3.65 -8.81
CA LEU A 120 -7.54 3.98 -9.28
C LEU A 120 -7.71 5.47 -9.61
N GLY A 121 -6.66 6.13 -10.14
CA GLY A 121 -6.67 7.54 -10.53
C GLY A 121 -6.67 8.54 -9.36
N GLN A 122 -6.35 8.09 -8.15
CA GLN A 122 -6.25 8.94 -6.95
C GLN A 122 -4.99 8.60 -6.15
N GLU A 123 -4.47 9.61 -5.44
CA GLU A 123 -3.43 9.38 -4.44
C GLU A 123 -3.98 8.62 -3.24
N ARG A 124 -3.28 7.54 -2.86
CA ARG A 124 -3.66 6.66 -1.75
C ARG A 124 -2.49 6.50 -0.79
N PRO A 125 -2.72 6.60 0.53
CA PRO A 125 -1.67 6.34 1.49
C PRO A 125 -1.30 4.85 1.50
N TYR A 126 0.00 4.58 1.67
CA TYR A 126 0.51 3.24 1.93
C TYR A 126 1.39 3.22 3.18
N ASN A 127 1.50 2.03 3.75
CA ASN A 127 2.47 1.70 4.78
C ASN A 127 3.26 0.45 4.35
N ILE A 128 4.56 0.44 4.59
CA ILE A 128 5.35 -0.80 4.60
C ILE A 128 5.50 -1.18 6.06
N VAL A 129 4.99 -2.36 6.40
CA VAL A 129 4.92 -2.83 7.78
C VAL A 129 5.59 -4.18 7.95
N HIS A 130 6.25 -4.35 9.09
CA HIS A 130 6.79 -5.62 9.54
C HIS A 130 5.94 -6.15 10.69
N PHE A 131 5.58 -7.42 10.65
CA PHE A 131 4.76 -8.04 11.70
C PHE A 131 5.58 -8.24 12.96
N HIS A 132 5.04 -7.83 14.12
CA HIS A 132 5.71 -7.93 15.41
C HIS A 132 5.86 -9.35 15.97
N VAL A 133 5.18 -10.33 15.41
CA VAL A 133 5.03 -11.65 16.01
C VAL A 133 6.11 -12.60 15.51
N ASP A 134 6.59 -13.45 16.41
CA ASP A 134 7.50 -14.62 16.36
C ASP A 134 7.53 -15.48 15.07
N SER A 135 6.98 -15.00 13.99
CA SER A 135 6.91 -15.63 12.68
C SER A 135 8.06 -15.17 11.79
N PRO A 136 8.52 -16.02 10.89
CA PRO A 136 9.61 -15.67 9.99
C PRO A 136 9.28 -14.35 9.30
N GLN A 137 10.16 -13.46 9.45
CA GLN A 137 10.35 -12.15 8.88
C GLN A 137 9.49 -11.90 7.62
N THR A 138 8.26 -11.44 7.83
CA THR A 138 7.37 -11.08 6.75
C THR A 138 7.15 -9.58 6.70
N ILE A 139 7.07 -9.07 5.51
CA ILE A 139 6.82 -7.66 5.26
C ILE A 139 5.59 -7.50 4.40
N SER A 140 4.77 -6.51 4.69
CA SER A 140 3.60 -6.17 3.89
C SER A 140 3.65 -4.73 3.42
N PHE A 141 3.36 -4.54 2.15
CA PHE A 141 2.99 -3.27 1.56
C PHE A 141 1.46 -3.14 1.65
N TYR A 142 1.00 -2.18 2.42
CA TYR A 142 -0.39 -2.04 2.85
C TYR A 142 -0.98 -0.76 2.29
N VAL A 143 -2.08 -0.84 1.55
CA VAL A 143 -2.79 0.30 0.95
C VAL A 143 -4.25 0.30 1.35
N THR A 144 -4.75 1.46 1.76
CA THR A 144 -6.17 1.66 2.05
C THR A 144 -6.83 2.48 0.95
N VAL A 145 -7.92 1.95 0.40
CA VAL A 145 -8.76 2.61 -0.61
C VAL A 145 -10.14 2.86 -0.03
N LEU A 146 -10.57 4.12 -0.02
CA LEU A 146 -11.89 4.50 0.48
C LEU A 146 -12.85 4.84 -0.66
N ASP A 147 -14.06 4.30 -0.57
CA ASP A 147 -15.23 4.81 -1.26
C ASP A 147 -16.13 5.53 -0.24
N THR A 148 -16.02 6.84 -0.21
CA THR A 148 -16.76 7.67 0.76
C THR A 148 -18.26 7.74 0.46
N VAL A 149 -18.68 7.47 -0.77
CA VAL A 149 -20.08 7.45 -1.18
C VAL A 149 -20.77 6.19 -0.66
N LYS A 150 -20.15 5.03 -0.88
CA LYS A 150 -20.66 3.72 -0.42
C LYS A 150 -20.30 3.42 1.05
N LYS A 151 -19.54 4.30 1.73
CA LYS A 151 -19.00 4.04 3.07
C LYS A 151 -18.22 2.73 3.16
N SER A 152 -17.44 2.45 2.13
CA SER A 152 -16.65 1.24 1.97
C SER A 152 -15.16 1.51 2.14
N ASN A 153 -14.49 0.60 2.80
CA ASN A 153 -13.05 0.55 2.93
C ASN A 153 -12.53 -0.73 2.26
N TYR A 154 -11.53 -0.58 1.43
CA TYR A 154 -10.79 -1.69 0.82
C TYR A 154 -9.35 -1.63 1.31
N THR A 155 -8.89 -2.74 1.85
CA THR A 155 -7.50 -2.91 2.28
C THR A 155 -6.79 -3.85 1.33
N LEU A 156 -5.67 -3.42 0.77
CA LEU A 156 -4.87 -4.17 -0.18
C LEU A 156 -3.49 -4.44 0.44
N ASN A 157 -3.07 -5.70 0.48
CA ASN A 157 -1.80 -6.12 1.04
C ASN A 157 -0.99 -6.93 0.03
N LEU A 158 0.23 -6.50 -0.24
CA LEU A 158 1.25 -7.31 -0.88
C LEU A 158 2.22 -7.78 0.20
N THR A 159 2.29 -9.07 0.46
CA THR A 159 3.10 -9.63 1.53
C THR A 159 4.13 -10.61 0.97
N THR A 160 5.36 -10.53 1.45
CA THR A 160 6.48 -11.38 1.07
C THR A 160 7.45 -11.59 2.23
N ASP A 161 8.51 -12.37 2.03
CA ASP A 161 9.62 -12.52 2.96
C ASP A 161 10.33 -11.17 3.19
N TYR A 162 10.81 -10.96 4.41
CA TYR A 162 11.61 -9.80 4.78
C TYR A 162 13.10 -10.12 4.71
N ASP A 163 13.77 -9.62 3.68
CA ASP A 163 15.22 -9.66 3.50
C ASP A 163 15.68 -8.41 2.73
N GLU A 164 16.93 -8.39 2.27
CA GLU A 164 17.52 -7.24 1.57
C GLU A 164 16.78 -6.90 0.25
N ASP A 165 16.13 -7.88 -0.37
CA ASP A 165 15.47 -7.76 -1.68
C ASP A 165 13.96 -7.55 -1.60
N TYR A 166 13.38 -7.37 -0.40
CA TYR A 166 11.92 -7.28 -0.23
C TYR A 166 11.28 -6.18 -1.10
N LYS A 167 11.97 -5.05 -1.28
CA LYS A 167 11.47 -3.95 -2.12
C LYS A 167 11.34 -4.36 -3.58
N SER A 168 12.32 -5.08 -4.10
CA SER A 168 12.27 -5.62 -5.46
C SER A 168 11.08 -6.57 -5.64
N ARG A 169 10.82 -7.44 -4.64
CA ARG A 169 9.68 -8.36 -4.67
C ARG A 169 8.33 -7.65 -4.58
N ILE A 170 8.21 -6.60 -3.76
CA ILE A 170 7.00 -5.77 -3.76
C ILE A 170 6.80 -5.13 -5.15
N CYS A 171 7.87 -4.64 -5.78
CA CYS A 171 7.81 -4.09 -7.13
C CYS A 171 7.35 -5.13 -8.17
N GLU A 172 7.77 -6.38 -8.05
CA GLU A 172 7.31 -7.45 -8.94
C GLU A 172 5.80 -7.66 -8.86
N MET A 173 5.21 -7.48 -7.67
CA MET A 173 3.77 -7.62 -7.43
C MET A 173 2.94 -6.38 -7.82
N LYS A 174 3.57 -5.27 -8.20
CA LYS A 174 2.88 -4.04 -8.60
C LYS A 174 1.74 -4.26 -9.60
N PRO A 175 1.86 -5.10 -10.65
CA PRO A 175 0.76 -5.36 -11.57
C PRO A 175 -0.49 -5.94 -10.91
N LEU A 176 -0.35 -6.74 -9.83
CA LEU A 176 -1.50 -7.26 -9.08
C LEU A 176 -2.29 -6.12 -8.45
N LEU A 177 -1.60 -5.22 -7.75
CA LEU A 177 -2.22 -4.06 -7.13
C LEU A 177 -2.90 -3.16 -8.18
N GLU A 178 -2.24 -2.89 -9.28
CA GLU A 178 -2.77 -2.07 -10.38
C GLU A 178 -3.95 -2.74 -11.12
N SER A 179 -4.09 -4.06 -10.98
CA SER A 179 -5.22 -4.81 -11.54
C SER A 179 -6.48 -4.75 -10.69
N PHE A 180 -6.40 -4.27 -9.45
CA PHE A 180 -7.54 -4.15 -8.54
C PHE A 180 -8.63 -3.24 -9.11
N ARG A 181 -9.88 -3.64 -8.98
CA ARG A 181 -11.08 -2.89 -9.41
C ARG A 181 -12.16 -3.00 -8.36
N ILE A 182 -12.80 -1.89 -8.05
CA ILE A 182 -14.05 -1.84 -7.30
C ILE A 182 -15.18 -2.17 -8.28
N LEU A 183 -16.07 -3.05 -7.86
CA LEU A 183 -17.24 -3.44 -8.64
C LEU A 183 -18.48 -2.65 -8.16
N ASP A 184 -19.42 -2.41 -9.05
CA ASP A 184 -20.63 -1.64 -8.79
C ASP A 184 -21.73 -2.47 -8.08
#